data_e7dde03a94757f71b82d698cebde7381
#
_entry.id   e7dde03a94757f71b82d698cebde7381
#
_cell.length_a   1.000
_cell.length_b   1.000
_cell.length_c   1.000
_cell.angle_alpha   90.00
_cell.angle_beta   90.00
_cell.angle_gamma   90.00
#
_symmetry.space_group_name_H-M   'P 1'
#
loop_
_entity.id
_entity.type
_entity.pdbx_description
1 polymer ?
#
loop_
_entity_poly.entity_id
_entity_poly.type
_entity_poly.pdbx_seq_one_letter_code
_entity_poly.pdbx_strand_id
1 'polypeptide(L)'
;MKLGRLNHVGVATPSIEKSLEHYRTLFGAEPHGPAFDLPAQGVRVCFVDAPNSQIELIEPLGPDSPIARFLEKNPEGGQHHLCFEVPDIEQARGWFEGKG
;
A
#
# COMPACT_ATOMS: atom_id res chain seq x y z
N MET A 1 13.90 -17.47 -10.91
CA MET A 1 13.65 -16.67 -9.70
C MET A 1 12.48 -17.25 -8.92
N LYS A 2 12.54 -17.22 -7.61
CA LYS A 2 11.49 -17.76 -6.76
C LYS A 2 10.75 -16.62 -6.06
N LEU A 3 9.45 -16.57 -6.21
CA LEU A 3 8.60 -15.57 -5.54
C LEU A 3 8.48 -15.93 -4.05
N GLY A 4 8.67 -14.95 -3.18
CA GLY A 4 8.51 -15.12 -1.75
C GLY A 4 7.10 -14.79 -1.29
N ARG A 5 6.98 -14.52 0.02
CA ARG A 5 5.68 -14.23 0.62
C ARG A 5 5.16 -12.86 0.18
N LEU A 6 3.86 -12.69 0.27
CA LEU A 6 3.23 -11.38 0.09
C LEU A 6 3.55 -10.52 1.31
N ASN A 7 4.29 -9.43 1.09
CA ASN A 7 4.67 -8.52 2.18
C ASN A 7 3.50 -7.62 2.56
N HIS A 8 2.91 -6.96 1.57
CA HIS A 8 1.75 -6.11 1.83
C HIS A 8 0.90 -5.91 0.58
N VAL A 9 -0.33 -5.44 0.81
CA VAL A 9 -1.24 -4.98 -0.23
C VAL A 9 -1.38 -3.47 -0.04
N GLY A 10 -1.08 -2.71 -1.08
CA GLY A 10 -1.24 -1.26 -1.06
C GLY A 10 -2.67 -0.88 -1.46
N VAL A 11 -3.33 -0.14 -0.60
CA VAL A 11 -4.71 0.31 -0.79
C VAL A 11 -4.76 1.82 -0.75
N ALA A 12 -5.09 2.43 -1.89
CA ALA A 12 -5.26 3.88 -1.96
C ALA A 12 -6.58 4.28 -1.30
N THR A 13 -6.57 5.36 -0.55
CA THR A 13 -7.75 5.87 0.12
C THR A 13 -7.73 7.40 0.12
N PRO A 14 -8.92 8.05 -0.01
CA PRO A 14 -9.01 9.50 0.17
C PRO A 14 -8.86 9.92 1.63
N SER A 15 -9.04 9.00 2.57
CA SER A 15 -8.91 9.30 4.00
C SER A 15 -8.48 8.07 4.79
N ILE A 16 -7.27 8.10 5.33
CA ILE A 16 -6.77 7.03 6.19
C ILE A 16 -7.65 6.89 7.43
N GLU A 17 -8.08 8.01 8.02
CA GLU A 17 -8.94 7.98 9.21
C GLU A 17 -10.24 7.23 8.98
N LYS A 18 -10.91 7.51 7.87
CA LYS A 18 -12.17 6.83 7.53
C LYS A 18 -11.95 5.35 7.23
N SER A 19 -10.86 5.03 6.54
CA SER A 19 -10.52 3.64 6.25
C SER A 19 -10.24 2.87 7.52
N LEU A 20 -9.50 3.44 8.46
CA LEU A 20 -9.22 2.80 9.75
C LEU A 20 -10.50 2.54 10.53
N GLU A 21 -11.44 3.48 10.49
CA GLU A 21 -12.73 3.30 11.15
C GLU A 21 -13.47 2.08 10.57
N HIS A 22 -13.45 1.94 9.25
CA HIS A 22 -14.06 0.77 8.58
C HIS A 22 -13.36 -0.52 8.99
N TYR A 23 -12.04 -0.55 9.01
CA TYR A 23 -11.29 -1.73 9.40
C TYR A 23 -11.58 -2.14 10.85
N ARG A 24 -11.68 -1.16 11.74
CA ARG A 24 -12.03 -1.44 13.14
C ARG A 24 -13.44 -1.98 13.27
N THR A 25 -14.40 -1.31 12.62
CA THR A 25 -15.83 -1.64 12.78
C THR A 25 -16.20 -2.95 12.12
N LEU A 26 -15.68 -3.18 10.90
CA LEU A 26 -16.05 -4.35 10.12
C LEU A 26 -15.22 -5.58 10.43
N PHE A 27 -13.95 -5.40 10.76
CA PHE A 27 -13.01 -6.51 10.90
C PHE A 27 -12.35 -6.60 12.26
N GLY A 28 -12.55 -5.62 13.13
CA GLY A 28 -11.85 -5.59 14.42
C GLY A 28 -10.35 -5.39 14.28
N ALA A 29 -9.90 -4.88 13.15
CA ALA A 29 -8.48 -4.69 12.89
C ALA A 29 -8.01 -3.36 13.43
N GLU A 30 -6.75 -3.31 13.91
CA GLU A 30 -6.14 -2.12 14.44
C GLU A 30 -4.90 -1.74 13.64
N PRO A 31 -4.55 -0.45 13.56
CA PRO A 31 -3.32 -0.06 12.89
C PRO A 31 -2.09 -0.56 13.65
N HIS A 32 -1.04 -0.88 12.90
CA HIS A 32 0.23 -1.29 13.47
C HIS A 32 0.90 -0.17 14.26
N GLY A 33 0.68 1.07 13.84
CA GLY A 33 1.22 2.26 14.47
C GLY A 33 0.53 3.49 13.89
N PRO A 34 0.98 4.71 14.24
CA PRO A 34 0.38 5.92 13.71
C PRO A 34 0.66 6.07 12.21
N ALA A 35 -0.20 6.83 11.53
CA ALA A 35 0.05 7.21 10.15
C ALA A 35 1.28 8.13 10.10
N PHE A 36 2.03 8.06 9.02
CA PHE A 36 3.21 8.90 8.83
C PHE A 36 3.35 9.34 7.39
N ASP A 37 4.05 10.46 7.20
CA ASP A 37 4.23 11.05 5.88
C ASP A 37 5.49 10.54 5.21
N LEU A 38 5.41 10.32 3.90
CA LEU A 38 6.55 10.03 3.04
C LEU A 38 6.60 11.11 1.95
N PRO A 39 7.14 12.29 2.27
CA PRO A 39 7.10 13.43 1.33
C PRO A 39 7.77 13.17 -0.01
N ALA A 40 8.85 12.39 -0.01
CA ALA A 40 9.56 12.05 -1.25
C ALA A 40 8.69 11.28 -2.22
N GLN A 41 7.70 10.53 -1.71
CA GLN A 41 6.76 9.78 -2.51
C GLN A 41 5.41 10.48 -2.64
N GLY A 42 5.23 11.60 -1.96
CA GLY A 42 4.00 12.38 -2.02
C GLY A 42 2.81 11.71 -1.35
N VAL A 43 3.05 10.86 -0.35
CA VAL A 43 1.98 10.09 0.29
C VAL A 43 2.09 10.09 1.81
N ARG A 44 0.96 9.84 2.43
CA ARG A 44 0.84 9.52 3.84
C ARG A 44 0.42 8.06 3.92
N VAL A 45 1.00 7.30 4.84
CA VAL A 45 0.73 5.86 4.93
C VAL A 45 0.40 5.44 6.35
N CYS A 46 -0.36 4.35 6.45
CA CYS A 46 -0.64 3.69 7.72
C CYS A 46 -0.77 2.19 7.47
N PHE A 47 -0.06 1.39 8.24
CA PHE A 47 -0.11 -0.06 8.10
C PHE A 47 -1.14 -0.67 9.04
N VAL A 48 -1.88 -1.63 8.52
CA VAL A 48 -2.82 -2.45 9.29
C VAL A 48 -2.34 -3.90 9.21
N ASP A 49 -2.15 -4.53 10.37
CA ASP A 49 -1.65 -5.90 10.41
C ASP A 49 -2.75 -6.91 10.11
N ALA A 50 -2.40 -7.90 9.29
CA ALA A 50 -3.15 -9.12 9.10
C ALA A 50 -2.26 -10.28 9.51
N PRO A 51 -2.81 -11.47 9.85
CA PRO A 51 -1.98 -12.58 10.30
C PRO A 51 -0.88 -13.02 9.34
N ASN A 52 -1.12 -12.86 8.05
CA ASN A 52 -0.22 -13.34 7.00
C ASN A 52 0.38 -12.24 6.14
N SER A 53 0.07 -10.98 6.41
CA SER A 53 0.54 -9.87 5.58
C SER A 53 0.21 -8.55 6.27
N GLN A 54 0.41 -7.45 5.55
CA GLN A 54 -0.01 -6.12 6.01
C GLN A 54 -0.80 -5.42 4.91
N ILE A 55 -1.71 -4.55 5.32
CA ILE A 55 -2.40 -3.65 4.40
C ILE A 55 -1.77 -2.27 4.60
N GLU A 56 -1.26 -1.69 3.52
CA GLU A 56 -0.72 -0.34 3.53
C GLU A 56 -1.77 0.62 3.01
N LEU A 57 -2.37 1.41 3.89
CA LEU A 57 -3.30 2.45 3.49
C LEU A 57 -2.50 3.66 3.03
N ILE A 58 -2.81 4.17 1.85
CA ILE A 58 -2.04 5.24 1.20
C ILE A 58 -2.96 6.38 0.84
N GLU A 59 -2.64 7.57 1.35
CA GLU A 59 -3.40 8.80 1.13
C GLU A 59 -2.48 9.82 0.46
N PRO A 60 -2.97 10.60 -0.53
CA PRO A 60 -2.12 11.60 -1.17
C PRO A 60 -1.84 12.76 -0.24
N LEU A 61 -0.59 13.28 -0.27
CA LEU A 61 -0.21 14.49 0.46
C LEU A 61 -0.57 15.76 -0.29
N GLY A 62 -0.86 15.64 -1.58
CA GLY A 62 -1.21 16.80 -2.38
C GLY A 62 -1.68 16.39 -3.77
N PRO A 63 -2.11 17.37 -4.58
CA PRO A 63 -2.68 17.07 -5.90
C PRO A 63 -1.68 16.50 -6.90
N ASP A 64 -0.39 16.68 -6.65
CA ASP A 64 0.66 16.16 -7.53
C ASP A 64 1.08 14.73 -7.18
N SER A 65 0.50 14.15 -6.14
CA SER A 65 0.80 12.78 -5.74
C SER A 65 0.33 11.79 -6.81
N PRO A 66 1.12 10.72 -7.09
CA PRO A 66 0.66 9.65 -7.99
C PRO A 66 -0.65 9.01 -7.52
N ILE A 67 -0.87 8.97 -6.20
CA ILE A 67 -2.10 8.41 -5.64
C ILE A 67 -3.30 9.32 -5.93
N ALA A 68 -3.10 10.64 -6.04
CA ALA A 68 -4.18 11.54 -6.40
C ALA A 68 -4.76 11.19 -7.77
N ARG A 69 -3.92 10.82 -8.74
CA ARG A 69 -4.37 10.39 -10.07
C ARG A 69 -5.18 9.10 -10.00
N PHE A 70 -4.72 8.16 -9.20
CA PHE A 70 -5.46 6.91 -8.98
C PHE A 70 -6.84 7.20 -8.42
N LEU A 71 -6.94 8.11 -7.46
CA LEU A 71 -8.20 8.48 -6.81
C LEU A 71 -9.14 9.24 -7.73
N GLU A 72 -8.64 9.93 -8.73
CA GLU A 72 -9.50 10.57 -9.74
C GLU A 72 -10.36 9.53 -10.47
N LYS A 73 -9.79 8.37 -10.75
CA LYS A 73 -10.48 7.27 -11.42
C LYS A 73 -11.19 6.34 -10.45
N ASN A 74 -10.79 6.37 -9.19
CA ASN A 74 -11.31 5.50 -8.14
C ASN A 74 -11.58 6.34 -6.89
N PRO A 75 -12.64 7.19 -6.90
CA PRO A 75 -12.86 8.18 -5.83
C PRO A 75 -13.00 7.61 -4.43
N GLU A 76 -13.44 6.37 -4.31
CA GLU A 76 -13.58 5.71 -3.00
C GLU A 76 -12.32 4.93 -2.60
N GLY A 77 -11.29 4.95 -3.45
CA GLY A 77 -10.06 4.20 -3.24
C GLY A 77 -10.11 2.81 -3.84
N GLY A 78 -9.19 1.98 -3.43
CA GLY A 78 -9.11 0.60 -3.88
C GLY A 78 -7.69 0.08 -3.88
N GLN A 79 -7.54 -1.19 -4.22
CA GLN A 79 -6.24 -1.82 -4.30
C GLN A 79 -5.38 -1.12 -5.34
N HIS A 80 -4.20 -0.70 -4.94
CA HIS A 80 -3.26 0.01 -5.81
C HIS A 80 -2.11 -0.89 -6.24
N HIS A 81 -1.55 -1.68 -5.32
CA HIS A 81 -0.42 -2.54 -5.65
C HIS A 81 -0.28 -3.72 -4.69
N LEU A 82 0.49 -4.70 -5.13
CA LEU A 82 0.92 -5.83 -4.32
C LEU A 82 2.43 -5.74 -4.18
N CYS A 83 2.95 -6.13 -3.02
CA CYS A 83 4.39 -6.19 -2.78
C CYS A 83 4.77 -7.58 -2.30
N PHE A 84 5.60 -8.25 -3.08
CA PHE A 84 6.12 -9.59 -2.75
C PHE A 84 7.58 -9.51 -2.33
N GLU A 85 7.96 -10.39 -1.42
CA GLU A 85 9.36 -10.56 -1.05
C GLU A 85 10.06 -11.44 -2.07
N VAL A 86 11.35 -11.19 -2.27
CA VAL A 86 12.20 -12.04 -3.12
C VAL A 86 13.51 -12.27 -2.39
N PRO A 87 14.19 -13.43 -2.64
CA PRO A 87 15.45 -13.72 -1.97
C PRO A 87 16.55 -12.72 -2.31
N ASP A 88 16.55 -12.19 -3.53
CA ASP A 88 17.56 -11.27 -4.01
C ASP A 88 16.93 -10.28 -4.98
N ILE A 89 16.86 -9.01 -4.55
CA ILE A 89 16.20 -7.97 -5.32
C ILE A 89 16.88 -7.70 -6.67
N GLU A 90 18.20 -7.78 -6.71
CA GLU A 90 18.93 -7.56 -7.95
C GLU A 90 18.70 -8.69 -8.95
N GLN A 91 18.65 -9.91 -8.47
CA GLN A 91 18.33 -11.07 -9.31
C GLN A 91 16.91 -10.97 -9.85
N ALA A 92 15.96 -10.57 -9.01
CA ALA A 92 14.57 -10.39 -9.42
C ALA A 92 14.44 -9.28 -10.47
N ARG A 93 15.16 -8.19 -10.26
CA ARG A 93 15.21 -7.07 -11.21
C ARG A 93 15.70 -7.54 -12.57
N GLY A 94 16.82 -8.27 -12.60
CA GLY A 94 17.36 -8.82 -13.85
C GLY A 94 16.40 -9.77 -14.53
N TRP A 95 15.72 -10.61 -13.76
CA TRP A 95 14.73 -11.54 -14.29
C TRP A 95 13.60 -10.80 -14.98
N PHE A 96 13.02 -9.79 -14.33
CA PHE A 96 11.89 -9.03 -14.89
C PHE A 96 12.32 -8.18 -16.09
N GLU A 97 13.49 -7.57 -16.05
CA GLU A 97 14.04 -6.83 -17.19
C GLU A 97 14.21 -7.74 -18.40
N GLY A 98 14.64 -8.98 -18.20
CA GLY A 98 14.78 -9.95 -19.28
C GLY A 98 13.48 -10.46 -19.86
N LYS A 99 12.37 -10.29 -19.14
CA LYS A 99 11.04 -10.72 -19.60
C LYS A 99 10.24 -9.58 -20.26
N GLY A 100 10.78 -8.40 -20.25
CA GLY A 100 10.12 -7.25 -20.83
C GLY A 100 9.47 -6.39 -19.82
#